data_74373dff4090997b7902ebcff925bbe3
#
_entry.id   74373dff4090997b7902ebcff925bbe3
#
_cell.length_a   1.000
_cell.length_b   1.000
_cell.length_c   1.000
_cell.angle_alpha   90.00
_cell.angle_beta   90.00
_cell.angle_gamma   90.00
#
_symmetry.space_group_name_H-M   'P 1'
#
loop_
_entity.id
_entity.type
_entity.pdbx_description
1 polymer ?
#
loop_
_entity_poly.entity_id
_entity_poly.type
_entity_poly.pdbx_seq_one_letter_code
_entity_poly.pdbx_strand_id
1 'polypeptide(L)'
;LLLFFRTIISNFLWLLGIHGINFFDTLINIQILDNFISENLTYKEFFNLFVLLGGSGAGLSLLLSIFLFSKDKHTTLIGKMSLPFVIFNINEILIFGIPIFMNFSLIIPFILVPIFNFTLSYIFISYTDIILFNDTFLPWTTPALMNIYLSTDGNIIAILFQLFLIIIGSFIYMPFIKSYTRTQSSTVSLEKTARKFDISLEVESRRDIKFQEAQSSLIKSHHKINKIIDEINQDNLTLYYQPKINIQNKTCNEFEALIRIKDKNGIMRGPDFIIDIEDSGLASIIDIWVCKEVKKDLELWAEKDFYPEISINIFPHTLEDKNYINDIISILKGYNICFEIIERRSSLNKNVFENIKLMKQEGFKISLDDLGVGFTNFSILYEIPLSSVKIDRKIIEYTKDKKGFILYKNICELCSDLNYQIILEGIETQDEYDKLVNPKINIIQGWYYSKAIYFDEVYQYSKSF
;
A
#
# COMPACT_ATOMS: atom_id res chain seq x y z
N LEU A 1 35.31 -27.23 0.65
CA LEU A 1 34.60 -26.71 -0.53
C LEU A 1 33.23 -27.38 -0.70
N LEU A 2 33.12 -28.71 -0.65
CA LEU A 2 31.86 -29.45 -0.79
C LEU A 2 30.81 -29.04 0.24
N LEU A 3 31.17 -28.94 1.51
CA LEU A 3 30.25 -28.50 2.58
C LEU A 3 29.78 -27.09 2.41
N PHE A 4 30.61 -26.21 1.90
CA PHE A 4 30.23 -24.83 1.57
C PHE A 4 29.16 -24.81 0.49
N PHE A 5 29.35 -25.56 -0.61
CA PHE A 5 28.35 -25.74 -1.66
C PHE A 5 27.07 -26.39 -1.15
N ARG A 6 27.18 -27.40 -0.29
CA ARG A 6 26.03 -28.03 0.36
C ARG A 6 25.21 -27.00 1.12
N THR A 7 25.86 -26.14 1.89
CA THR A 7 25.16 -25.06 2.66
C THR A 7 24.38 -24.15 1.75
N ILE A 8 24.97 -23.68 0.65
CA ILE A 8 24.30 -22.78 -0.29
C ILE A 8 23.13 -23.49 -1.01
N ILE A 9 23.41 -24.63 -1.63
CA ILE A 9 22.43 -25.32 -2.45
C ILE A 9 21.26 -25.83 -1.62
N SER A 10 21.50 -26.38 -0.44
CA SER A 10 20.43 -26.90 0.41
C SER A 10 19.48 -25.79 0.85
N ASN A 11 20.00 -24.63 1.26
CA ASN A 11 19.15 -23.49 1.64
C ASN A 11 18.45 -22.85 0.44
N PHE A 12 19.09 -22.83 -0.73
CA PHE A 12 18.46 -22.35 -1.96
C PHE A 12 17.30 -23.25 -2.43
N LEU A 13 17.48 -24.58 -2.38
CA LEU A 13 16.43 -25.54 -2.73
C LEU A 13 15.21 -25.44 -1.81
N TRP A 14 15.44 -25.15 -0.53
CA TRP A 14 14.34 -24.88 0.41
C TRP A 14 13.48 -23.67 0.00
N LEU A 15 14.08 -22.64 -0.62
CA LEU A 15 13.33 -21.51 -1.15
C LEU A 15 12.43 -21.90 -2.34
N LEU A 16 12.75 -23.00 -3.03
CA LEU A 16 11.92 -23.56 -4.10
C LEU A 16 10.90 -24.60 -3.60
N GLY A 17 10.81 -24.81 -2.27
CA GLY A 17 9.93 -25.81 -1.67
C GLY A 17 10.48 -27.24 -1.78
N ILE A 18 11.75 -27.41 -2.16
CA ILE A 18 12.42 -28.71 -2.26
C ILE A 18 13.24 -28.92 -0.98
N HIS A 19 13.09 -30.09 -0.36
CA HIS A 19 13.88 -30.44 0.83
C HIS A 19 15.36 -30.57 0.47
N GLY A 20 16.11 -29.47 0.52
CA GLY A 20 17.44 -29.32 -0.06
C GLY A 20 18.48 -30.27 0.52
N ILE A 21 18.39 -30.62 1.81
CA ILE A 21 19.30 -31.54 2.47
C ILE A 21 19.13 -32.96 1.90
N ASN A 22 17.90 -33.46 1.85
CA ASN A 22 17.60 -34.79 1.32
C ASN A 22 17.97 -34.89 -0.15
N PHE A 23 17.68 -33.82 -0.93
CA PHE A 23 18.05 -33.78 -2.35
C PHE A 23 19.56 -33.84 -2.54
N PHE A 24 20.32 -33.06 -1.78
CA PHE A 24 21.77 -33.02 -1.87
C PHE A 24 22.40 -34.35 -1.41
N ASP A 25 21.92 -34.90 -0.30
CA ASP A 25 22.40 -36.16 0.26
C ASP A 25 22.10 -37.36 -0.66
N THR A 26 21.05 -37.28 -1.49
CA THR A 26 20.73 -38.31 -2.49
C THR A 26 21.65 -38.23 -3.72
N LEU A 27 22.07 -37.02 -4.11
CA LEU A 27 22.93 -36.80 -5.26
C LEU A 27 24.41 -37.12 -4.99
N ILE A 28 24.85 -36.96 -3.75
CA ILE A 28 26.22 -37.16 -3.35
C ILE A 28 26.34 -38.54 -2.69
N ASN A 29 27.35 -39.30 -3.09
CA ASN A 29 27.64 -40.60 -2.50
C ASN A 29 27.78 -40.43 -0.97
N ILE A 30 26.96 -41.15 -0.21
CA ILE A 30 26.88 -41.10 1.25
C ILE A 30 28.27 -41.21 1.91
N GLN A 31 29.16 -42.00 1.33
CA GLN A 31 30.57 -42.20 1.78
C GLN A 31 31.36 -40.86 1.89
N ILE A 32 31.02 -39.84 1.14
CA ILE A 32 31.71 -38.53 1.22
C ILE A 32 31.25 -37.72 2.45
N LEU A 33 30.01 -37.90 2.88
CA LEU A 33 29.44 -37.22 4.05
C LEU A 33 29.92 -37.84 5.39
N ASP A 34 30.41 -39.05 5.34
CA ASP A 34 31.01 -39.75 6.48
C ASP A 34 32.51 -39.43 6.69
N ASN A 35 33.10 -38.57 5.84
CA ASN A 35 34.46 -38.07 6.06
C ASN A 35 34.49 -37.15 7.30
N PHE A 36 35.61 -37.18 8.00
CA PHE A 36 35.83 -36.43 9.23
C PHE A 36 36.40 -35.05 8.96
N ILE A 37 35.95 -34.03 9.73
CA ILE A 37 36.57 -32.71 9.81
C ILE A 37 37.61 -32.68 10.94
N SER A 38 37.30 -33.35 12.04
CA SER A 38 38.13 -33.50 13.22
C SER A 38 37.95 -34.93 13.77
N GLU A 39 38.72 -35.36 14.77
CA GLU A 39 38.48 -36.61 15.45
C GLU A 39 37.03 -36.72 15.91
N ASN A 40 36.34 -37.79 15.51
CA ASN A 40 34.94 -38.10 15.84
C ASN A 40 33.91 -37.07 15.38
N LEU A 41 34.20 -36.17 14.41
CA LEU A 41 33.26 -35.23 13.85
C LEU A 41 33.14 -35.42 12.34
N THR A 42 32.07 -36.05 11.91
CA THR A 42 31.77 -36.23 10.48
C THR A 42 31.25 -34.95 9.83
N TYR A 43 31.30 -34.85 8.50
CA TYR A 43 30.72 -33.73 7.75
C TYR A 43 29.22 -33.56 8.00
N LYS A 44 28.49 -34.66 8.20
CA LYS A 44 27.05 -34.65 8.47
C LYS A 44 26.77 -34.13 9.85
N GLU A 45 27.51 -34.55 10.86
CA GLU A 45 27.36 -34.06 12.25
C GLU A 45 27.75 -32.60 12.36
N PHE A 46 28.86 -32.18 11.76
CA PHE A 46 29.23 -30.75 11.72
C PHE A 46 28.09 -29.89 11.18
N PHE A 47 27.45 -30.31 10.09
CA PHE A 47 26.34 -29.58 9.49
C PHE A 47 25.15 -29.48 10.43
N ASN A 48 24.81 -30.57 11.10
CA ASN A 48 23.71 -30.62 12.07
C ASN A 48 24.00 -29.79 13.33
N LEU A 49 25.26 -29.79 13.80
CA LEU A 49 25.63 -29.09 15.04
C LEU A 49 25.80 -27.57 14.85
N PHE A 50 26.24 -27.11 13.69
CA PHE A 50 26.66 -25.71 13.54
C PHE A 50 25.92 -24.94 12.43
N VAL A 51 25.37 -25.61 11.43
CA VAL A 51 24.73 -24.96 10.29
C VAL A 51 23.20 -24.97 10.41
N LEU A 52 22.62 -26.11 10.79
CA LEU A 52 21.17 -26.31 10.90
C LEU A 52 20.56 -25.88 12.22
N LEU A 53 20.97 -24.78 12.79
CA LEU A 53 20.47 -24.29 14.08
C LEU A 53 19.01 -23.86 14.00
N GLY A 54 18.09 -24.75 14.31
CA GLY A 54 16.65 -24.55 14.16
C GLY A 54 16.13 -24.80 12.75
N GLY A 55 16.81 -25.64 11.96
CA GLY A 55 16.45 -25.98 10.59
C GLY A 55 17.11 -25.08 9.54
N SER A 56 16.66 -25.19 8.29
CA SER A 56 17.21 -24.43 7.16
C SER A 56 17.13 -22.92 7.40
N GLY A 57 18.15 -22.19 6.92
CA GLY A 57 18.24 -20.74 7.14
C GLY A 57 18.60 -20.34 8.58
N ALA A 58 19.05 -21.29 9.43
CA ALA A 58 19.30 -21.08 10.85
C ALA A 58 18.03 -20.50 11.56
N GLY A 59 16.95 -21.29 11.55
CA GLY A 59 15.61 -20.90 12.03
C GLY A 59 15.55 -20.35 13.43
N LEU A 60 16.41 -20.81 14.37
CA LEU A 60 16.51 -20.24 15.72
C LEU A 60 17.00 -18.79 15.71
N SER A 61 17.97 -18.46 14.85
CA SER A 61 18.45 -17.10 14.68
C SER A 61 17.38 -16.18 14.12
N LEU A 62 16.62 -16.66 13.12
CA LEU A 62 15.48 -15.95 12.56
C LEU A 62 14.39 -15.73 13.62
N LEU A 63 14.03 -16.77 14.36
CA LEU A 63 13.01 -16.72 15.39
C LEU A 63 13.39 -15.73 16.52
N LEU A 64 14.64 -15.77 16.98
CA LEU A 64 15.15 -14.83 17.97
C LEU A 64 15.12 -13.39 17.42
N SER A 65 15.47 -13.19 16.15
CA SER A 65 15.38 -11.88 15.51
C SER A 65 13.95 -11.35 15.44
N ILE A 66 12.97 -12.22 15.16
CA ILE A 66 11.54 -11.86 15.17
C ILE A 66 11.11 -11.41 16.58
N PHE A 67 11.46 -12.15 17.61
CA PHE A 67 11.05 -11.80 18.98
C PHE A 67 11.70 -10.51 19.50
N LEU A 68 12.95 -10.25 19.12
CA LEU A 68 13.66 -9.07 19.59
C LEU A 68 13.35 -7.80 18.77
N PHE A 69 13.13 -7.93 17.47
CA PHE A 69 13.15 -6.78 16.58
C PHE A 69 11.87 -6.56 15.74
N SER A 70 10.95 -7.54 15.70
CA SER A 70 9.67 -7.37 15.02
C SER A 70 8.71 -6.54 15.88
N LYS A 71 8.08 -5.53 15.25
CA LYS A 71 6.96 -4.78 15.84
C LYS A 71 5.61 -5.27 15.36
N ASP A 72 5.59 -6.15 14.36
CA ASP A 72 4.37 -6.68 13.79
C ASP A 72 3.83 -7.86 14.60
N LYS A 73 2.55 -7.76 15.00
CA LYS A 73 1.88 -8.78 15.81
C LYS A 73 1.68 -10.09 15.07
N HIS A 74 1.43 -10.04 13.75
CA HIS A 74 1.21 -11.23 12.93
C HIS A 74 2.50 -12.04 12.79
N THR A 75 3.60 -11.39 12.43
CA THR A 75 4.93 -12.02 12.34
C THR A 75 5.34 -12.62 13.71
N THR A 76 5.09 -11.89 14.81
CA THR A 76 5.38 -12.38 16.16
C THR A 76 4.50 -13.59 16.53
N LEU A 77 3.23 -13.61 16.11
CA LEU A 77 2.33 -14.75 16.33
C LEU A 77 2.83 -15.99 15.60
N ILE A 78 3.20 -15.86 14.31
CA ILE A 78 3.79 -16.96 13.54
C ILE A 78 5.05 -17.47 14.23
N GLY A 79 5.92 -16.58 14.70
CA GLY A 79 7.10 -16.94 15.48
C GLY A 79 6.76 -17.76 16.73
N LYS A 80 5.75 -17.37 17.51
CA LYS A 80 5.28 -18.13 18.68
C LYS A 80 4.74 -19.51 18.32
N MET A 81 3.96 -19.62 17.24
CA MET A 81 3.44 -20.89 16.75
C MET A 81 4.53 -21.81 16.21
N SER A 82 5.59 -21.27 15.65
CA SER A 82 6.73 -22.01 15.09
C SER A 82 7.73 -22.45 16.18
N LEU A 83 7.79 -21.79 17.31
CA LEU A 83 8.78 -22.03 18.37
C LEU A 83 8.92 -23.50 18.76
N PRO A 84 7.84 -24.26 19.08
CA PRO A 84 7.97 -25.66 19.53
C PRO A 84 8.57 -26.56 18.43
N PHE A 85 8.40 -26.22 17.15
CA PHE A 85 8.91 -27.00 16.02
C PHE A 85 10.36 -26.61 15.68
N VAL A 86 10.66 -25.31 15.68
CA VAL A 86 12.00 -24.78 15.36
C VAL A 86 13.05 -25.27 16.38
N ILE A 87 12.67 -25.46 17.64
CA ILE A 87 13.56 -26.06 18.64
C ILE A 87 14.04 -27.47 18.21
N PHE A 88 13.19 -28.22 17.52
CA PHE A 88 13.49 -29.55 16.98
C PHE A 88 14.00 -29.51 15.51
N ASN A 89 14.49 -28.37 15.06
CA ASN A 89 14.98 -28.14 13.69
C ASN A 89 13.93 -28.24 12.58
N ILE A 90 12.63 -28.20 12.92
CA ILE A 90 11.50 -28.25 12.01
C ILE A 90 11.00 -26.82 11.84
N ASN A 91 11.26 -26.16 10.72
CA ASN A 91 10.96 -24.73 10.53
C ASN A 91 10.04 -24.39 9.36
N GLU A 92 9.33 -25.39 8.83
CA GLU A 92 8.39 -25.24 7.72
C GLU A 92 7.31 -24.21 8.05
N ILE A 93 6.74 -24.25 9.27
CA ILE A 93 5.73 -23.27 9.72
C ILE A 93 6.29 -21.84 9.69
N LEU A 94 7.57 -21.68 10.04
CA LEU A 94 8.23 -20.39 10.02
C LEU A 94 8.48 -19.90 8.60
N ILE A 95 8.97 -20.77 7.72
CA ILE A 95 9.34 -20.46 6.33
C ILE A 95 8.09 -20.11 5.49
N PHE A 96 7.02 -20.89 5.63
CA PHE A 96 5.80 -20.70 4.85
C PHE A 96 4.84 -19.68 5.51
N GLY A 97 4.82 -19.59 6.81
CA GLY A 97 4.03 -18.59 7.53
C GLY A 97 4.56 -17.16 7.36
N ILE A 98 5.88 -17.02 7.28
CA ILE A 98 6.54 -15.80 6.82
C ILE A 98 7.04 -16.13 5.41
N PRO A 99 6.39 -15.67 4.31
CA PRO A 99 6.68 -16.16 2.97
C PRO A 99 8.10 -15.77 2.53
N ILE A 100 9.11 -16.45 3.07
CA ILE A 100 10.54 -16.15 2.88
C ILE A 100 10.91 -16.28 1.41
N PHE A 101 10.38 -17.31 0.72
CA PHE A 101 10.67 -17.59 -0.68
C PHE A 101 10.13 -16.52 -1.66
N MET A 102 9.12 -15.75 -1.25
CA MET A 102 8.57 -14.63 -2.03
C MET A 102 9.16 -13.27 -1.64
N ASN A 103 10.08 -13.23 -0.68
CA ASN A 103 10.61 -11.96 -0.15
C ASN A 103 12.12 -11.87 -0.28
N PHE A 104 12.59 -11.14 -1.31
CA PHE A 104 14.03 -10.95 -1.56
C PHE A 104 14.79 -10.43 -0.35
N SER A 105 14.16 -9.58 0.47
CA SER A 105 14.81 -9.09 1.70
C SER A 105 15.10 -10.21 2.70
N LEU A 106 14.26 -11.24 2.80
CA LEU A 106 14.44 -12.34 3.73
C LEU A 106 15.28 -13.51 3.13
N ILE A 107 15.30 -13.64 1.80
CA ILE A 107 16.14 -14.63 1.10
C ILE A 107 17.62 -14.40 1.40
N ILE A 108 18.05 -13.12 1.41
CA ILE A 108 19.46 -12.78 1.64
C ILE A 108 19.97 -13.34 2.98
N PRO A 109 19.38 -12.98 4.15
CA PRO A 109 19.85 -13.51 5.43
C PRO A 109 19.59 -15.02 5.57
N PHE A 110 18.56 -15.58 4.93
CA PHE A 110 18.26 -17.01 4.95
C PHE A 110 19.40 -17.87 4.36
N ILE A 111 20.13 -17.33 3.38
CA ILE A 111 21.32 -17.96 2.81
C ILE A 111 22.59 -17.54 3.54
N LEU A 112 22.69 -16.26 3.91
CA LEU A 112 23.91 -15.68 4.49
C LEU A 112 24.22 -16.22 5.89
N VAL A 113 23.21 -16.39 6.76
CA VAL A 113 23.43 -16.82 8.15
C VAL A 113 23.98 -18.25 8.23
N PRO A 114 23.44 -19.26 7.52
CA PRO A 114 24.06 -20.58 7.44
C PRO A 114 25.49 -20.58 6.91
N ILE A 115 25.79 -19.74 5.90
CA ILE A 115 27.16 -19.60 5.37
C ILE A 115 28.10 -19.00 6.43
N PHE A 116 27.63 -18.00 7.15
CA PHE A 116 28.38 -17.40 8.26
C PHE A 116 28.66 -18.43 9.35
N ASN A 117 27.63 -19.16 9.78
CA ASN A 117 27.75 -20.21 10.79
C ASN A 117 28.73 -21.29 10.34
N PHE A 118 28.61 -21.76 9.09
CA PHE A 118 29.53 -22.71 8.51
C PHE A 118 31.00 -22.22 8.57
N THR A 119 31.22 -21.00 8.05
CA THR A 119 32.59 -20.48 7.91
C THR A 119 33.25 -20.28 9.27
N LEU A 120 32.51 -19.68 10.20
CA LEU A 120 33.04 -19.39 11.55
C LEU A 120 33.30 -20.67 12.34
N SER A 121 32.40 -21.65 12.25
CA SER A 121 32.54 -22.93 12.95
C SER A 121 33.69 -23.79 12.34
N TYR A 122 33.82 -23.77 11.01
CA TYR A 122 34.91 -24.45 10.35
C TYR A 122 36.27 -23.88 10.75
N ILE A 123 36.41 -22.55 10.78
CA ILE A 123 37.64 -21.90 11.25
C ILE A 123 37.90 -22.24 12.72
N PHE A 124 36.88 -22.11 13.57
CA PHE A 124 37.04 -22.35 15.00
C PHE A 124 37.50 -23.78 15.30
N ILE A 125 36.85 -24.79 14.71
CA ILE A 125 37.20 -26.21 14.93
C ILE A 125 38.53 -26.58 14.28
N SER A 126 38.85 -26.04 13.09
CA SER A 126 40.10 -26.42 12.38
C SER A 126 41.36 -25.80 13.00
N TYR A 127 41.24 -24.71 13.74
CA TYR A 127 42.39 -24.01 14.35
C TYR A 127 42.44 -24.12 15.89
N THR A 128 41.44 -24.72 16.53
CA THR A 128 41.42 -24.91 17.97
C THR A 128 41.05 -26.35 18.34
N ASP A 129 41.86 -26.99 19.15
CA ASP A 129 41.55 -28.33 19.69
C ASP A 129 40.78 -28.25 21.03
N ILE A 130 39.98 -27.20 21.21
CA ILE A 130 39.29 -26.91 22.48
C ILE A 130 38.05 -27.79 22.64
N ILE A 131 37.43 -28.19 21.52
CA ILE A 131 36.20 -28.98 21.50
C ILE A 131 36.55 -30.40 21.02
N LEU A 132 36.42 -31.36 21.93
CA LEU A 132 36.52 -32.77 21.61
C LEU A 132 35.13 -33.35 21.40
N PHE A 133 34.95 -34.11 20.33
CA PHE A 133 33.71 -34.77 19.97
C PHE A 133 33.76 -36.26 20.34
N ASN A 134 32.63 -36.78 20.81
CA ASN A 134 32.44 -38.19 21.08
C ASN A 134 31.74 -38.91 19.90
N ASP A 135 31.70 -40.22 19.90
CA ASP A 135 31.08 -41.05 18.85
C ASP A 135 29.56 -41.18 18.97
N THR A 136 28.87 -40.23 19.64
CA THR A 136 27.43 -40.33 19.89
C THR A 136 26.67 -39.94 18.65
N PHE A 137 25.95 -40.85 18.01
CA PHE A 137 25.06 -40.56 16.90
C PHE A 137 23.78 -39.89 17.40
N LEU A 138 23.52 -38.66 16.95
CA LEU A 138 22.33 -37.89 17.28
C LEU A 138 21.45 -37.67 16.05
N PRO A 139 20.13 -37.85 16.16
CA PRO A 139 19.17 -37.42 15.13
C PRO A 139 19.30 -35.94 14.82
N TRP A 140 19.09 -35.54 13.56
CA TRP A 140 19.12 -34.14 13.15
C TRP A 140 18.04 -33.29 13.84
N THR A 141 16.99 -33.93 14.36
CA THR A 141 15.90 -33.30 15.13
C THR A 141 16.28 -33.00 16.58
N THR A 142 17.47 -33.38 17.05
CA THR A 142 17.91 -33.07 18.41
C THR A 142 18.01 -31.55 18.59
N PRO A 143 17.37 -30.97 19.64
CA PRO A 143 17.39 -29.53 19.87
C PRO A 143 18.81 -28.95 19.92
N ALA A 144 19.00 -27.75 19.37
CA ALA A 144 20.24 -27.01 19.54
C ALA A 144 20.55 -26.82 21.02
N LEU A 145 21.82 -26.62 21.36
CA LEU A 145 22.40 -26.62 22.69
C LEU A 145 22.39 -28.01 23.37
N MET A 146 21.34 -28.82 23.22
CA MET A 146 21.31 -30.18 23.70
C MET A 146 22.16 -31.11 22.80
N ASN A 147 22.07 -30.92 21.48
CA ASN A 147 22.86 -31.71 20.54
C ASN A 147 24.37 -31.53 20.77
N ILE A 148 24.83 -30.28 20.93
CA ILE A 148 26.26 -30.02 21.19
C ILE A 148 26.67 -30.47 22.59
N TYR A 149 25.81 -30.34 23.61
CA TYR A 149 26.05 -30.83 24.95
C TYR A 149 26.34 -32.36 24.92
N LEU A 150 25.47 -33.10 24.23
CA LEU A 150 25.61 -34.57 24.14
C LEU A 150 26.80 -35.02 23.28
N SER A 151 27.11 -34.28 22.18
CA SER A 151 28.22 -34.61 21.28
C SER A 151 29.60 -34.25 21.84
N THR A 152 29.66 -33.46 22.92
CA THR A 152 30.94 -32.98 23.51
C THR A 152 31.07 -33.26 24.99
N ASP A 153 30.34 -34.24 25.52
CA ASP A 153 30.32 -34.62 26.94
C ASP A 153 30.14 -33.39 27.91
N GLY A 154 29.32 -32.46 27.48
CA GLY A 154 29.00 -31.30 28.31
C GLY A 154 30.02 -30.14 28.24
N ASN A 155 30.83 -30.04 27.18
CA ASN A 155 31.80 -28.97 27.03
C ASN A 155 31.08 -27.58 26.97
N ILE A 156 31.32 -26.79 28.01
CA ILE A 156 30.66 -25.46 28.15
C ILE A 156 31.07 -24.49 27.04
N ILE A 157 32.31 -24.57 26.56
CA ILE A 157 32.79 -23.68 25.48
C ILE A 157 32.05 -23.98 24.19
N ALA A 158 31.82 -25.27 23.89
CA ALA A 158 31.04 -25.69 22.72
C ALA A 158 29.59 -25.17 22.77
N ILE A 159 28.95 -25.24 23.93
CA ILE A 159 27.58 -24.75 24.15
C ILE A 159 27.52 -23.22 23.99
N LEU A 160 28.46 -22.50 24.61
CA LEU A 160 28.55 -21.05 24.50
C LEU A 160 28.85 -20.61 23.07
N PHE A 161 29.67 -21.36 22.33
CA PHE A 161 29.92 -21.08 20.93
C PHE A 161 28.68 -21.26 20.06
N GLN A 162 27.91 -22.33 20.25
CA GLN A 162 26.66 -22.54 19.51
C GLN A 162 25.62 -21.45 19.85
N LEU A 163 25.50 -21.05 21.12
CA LEU A 163 24.65 -19.93 21.54
C LEU A 163 25.09 -18.61 20.89
N PHE A 164 26.39 -18.36 20.82
CA PHE A 164 26.97 -17.20 20.14
C PHE A 164 26.58 -17.15 18.66
N LEU A 165 26.63 -18.29 17.94
CA LEU A 165 26.20 -18.39 16.54
C LEU A 165 24.72 -18.01 16.38
N ILE A 166 23.85 -18.49 17.26
CA ILE A 166 22.39 -18.14 17.24
C ILE A 166 22.21 -16.65 17.45
N ILE A 167 22.90 -16.06 18.41
CA ILE A 167 22.78 -14.62 18.74
C ILE A 167 23.29 -13.78 17.57
N ILE A 168 24.47 -14.04 17.05
CA ILE A 168 25.03 -13.27 15.94
C ILE A 168 24.16 -13.41 14.68
N GLY A 169 23.69 -14.64 14.38
CA GLY A 169 22.75 -14.86 13.29
C GLY A 169 21.47 -14.03 13.45
N SER A 170 20.96 -13.86 14.67
CA SER A 170 19.81 -13.00 14.96
C SER A 170 20.10 -11.52 14.63
N PHE A 171 21.30 -11.02 14.92
CA PHE A 171 21.70 -9.67 14.56
C PHE A 171 21.88 -9.49 13.04
N ILE A 172 22.34 -10.53 12.32
CA ILE A 172 22.39 -10.50 10.86
C ILE A 172 20.98 -10.43 10.26
N TYR A 173 20.01 -11.14 10.82
CA TYR A 173 18.59 -11.05 10.41
C TYR A 173 17.94 -9.70 10.75
N MET A 174 18.40 -8.98 11.78
CA MET A 174 17.75 -7.79 12.33
C MET A 174 17.37 -6.73 11.28
N PRO A 175 18.27 -6.24 10.40
CA PRO A 175 17.92 -5.19 9.44
C PRO A 175 16.82 -5.65 8.46
N PHE A 176 16.84 -6.92 8.09
CA PHE A 176 15.90 -7.51 7.16
C PHE A 176 14.51 -7.72 7.81
N ILE A 177 14.46 -8.19 9.05
CA ILE A 177 13.21 -8.32 9.82
C ILE A 177 12.59 -6.95 10.07
N LYS A 178 13.39 -5.93 10.43
CA LYS A 178 12.89 -4.57 10.59
C LYS A 178 12.32 -4.00 9.29
N SER A 179 12.96 -4.27 8.15
CA SER A 179 12.47 -3.87 6.83
C SER A 179 11.17 -4.60 6.48
N TYR A 180 11.13 -5.92 6.64
CA TYR A 180 9.96 -6.75 6.37
C TYR A 180 8.74 -6.32 7.20
N THR A 181 8.91 -6.17 8.51
CA THR A 181 7.80 -5.81 9.41
C THR A 181 7.30 -4.39 9.24
N ARG A 182 8.13 -3.47 8.74
CA ARG A 182 7.67 -2.13 8.31
C ARG A 182 6.69 -2.24 7.13
N THR A 183 6.97 -3.08 6.16
CA THR A 183 6.10 -3.30 4.99
C THR A 183 4.77 -3.94 5.40
N GLN A 184 4.79 -4.90 6.32
CA GLN A 184 3.59 -5.53 6.87
C GLN A 184 2.74 -4.55 7.70
N SER A 185 3.36 -3.64 8.44
CA SER A 185 2.65 -2.67 9.27
C SER A 185 1.83 -1.67 8.45
N SER A 186 2.21 -1.38 7.19
CA SER A 186 1.42 -0.53 6.30
C SER A 186 0.10 -1.19 5.87
N THR A 187 0.10 -2.49 5.59
CA THR A 187 -1.13 -3.24 5.24
C THR A 187 -2.10 -3.32 6.43
N VAL A 188 -1.58 -3.58 7.64
CA VAL A 188 -2.39 -3.56 8.88
C VAL A 188 -2.92 -2.16 9.19
N SER A 189 -2.20 -1.12 8.78
CA SER A 189 -2.62 0.27 8.92
C SER A 189 -3.79 0.60 7.98
N LEU A 190 -3.79 0.07 6.74
CA LEU A 190 -4.91 0.17 5.80
C LEU A 190 -6.18 -0.49 6.34
N GLU A 191 -6.08 -1.70 6.87
CA GLU A 191 -7.21 -2.40 7.49
C GLU A 191 -7.77 -1.64 8.69
N LYS A 192 -6.90 -1.05 9.54
CA LYS A 192 -7.34 -0.21 10.66
C LYS A 192 -8.06 1.04 10.20
N THR A 193 -7.55 1.68 9.14
CA THR A 193 -8.18 2.88 8.58
C THR A 193 -9.54 2.54 7.97
N ALA A 194 -9.66 1.43 7.25
CA ALA A 194 -10.94 0.98 6.72
C ALA A 194 -11.94 0.64 7.83
N ARG A 195 -11.51 -0.05 8.89
CA ARG A 195 -12.36 -0.34 10.07
C ARG A 195 -12.79 0.93 10.79
N LYS A 196 -11.92 1.95 10.88
CA LYS A 196 -12.24 3.23 11.49
C LYS A 196 -13.38 3.94 10.74
N PHE A 197 -13.39 3.81 9.42
CA PHE A 197 -14.45 4.37 8.57
C PHE A 197 -15.64 3.41 8.34
N ASP A 198 -15.66 2.29 9.07
CA ASP A 198 -16.70 1.24 8.94
C ASP A 198 -16.87 0.77 7.49
N ILE A 199 -15.74 0.47 6.84
CA ILE A 199 -15.67 -0.02 5.47
C ILE A 199 -15.19 -1.46 5.51
N SER A 200 -15.97 -2.39 4.92
CA SER A 200 -15.57 -3.78 4.74
C SER A 200 -14.60 -3.89 3.58
N LEU A 201 -13.38 -4.37 3.84
CA LEU A 201 -12.42 -4.69 2.79
C LEU A 201 -12.49 -6.20 2.51
N GLU A 202 -12.86 -6.58 1.31
CA GLU A 202 -12.58 -7.92 0.79
C GLU A 202 -11.10 -8.00 0.40
N VAL A 203 -10.25 -8.33 1.38
CA VAL A 203 -8.78 -8.22 1.26
C VAL A 203 -8.15 -9.41 0.52
N GLU A 204 -8.87 -10.53 0.36
CA GLU A 204 -8.24 -11.79 -0.07
C GLU A 204 -7.90 -11.89 -1.57
N SER A 205 -8.65 -11.23 -2.46
CA SER A 205 -8.45 -11.42 -3.91
C SER A 205 -7.43 -10.48 -4.56
N ARG A 206 -6.92 -9.49 -3.85
CA ARG A 206 -6.03 -8.44 -4.42
C ARG A 206 -4.56 -8.56 -4.03
N ARG A 207 -4.19 -9.51 -3.18
CA ARG A 207 -2.80 -9.67 -2.71
C ARG A 207 -1.83 -10.09 -3.82
N ASP A 208 -2.28 -10.85 -4.81
CA ASP A 208 -1.37 -11.56 -5.71
C ASP A 208 -0.94 -10.77 -6.96
N ILE A 209 -1.72 -9.81 -7.43
CA ILE A 209 -1.45 -9.11 -8.71
C ILE A 209 -0.60 -7.86 -8.55
N LYS A 210 -0.76 -7.11 -7.45
CA LYS A 210 -0.02 -5.84 -7.21
C LYS A 210 1.36 -6.00 -6.57
N PHE A 211 1.71 -7.20 -6.09
CA PHE A 211 2.96 -7.41 -5.33
C PHE A 211 4.23 -7.38 -6.20
N GLN A 212 4.14 -7.72 -7.48
CA GLN A 212 5.30 -7.77 -8.36
C GLN A 212 5.72 -6.43 -8.96
N GLU A 213 4.79 -5.51 -9.22
CA GLU A 213 5.10 -4.19 -9.80
C GLU A 213 5.52 -3.15 -8.77
N ALA A 214 5.15 -3.35 -7.52
CA ALA A 214 5.31 -2.39 -6.43
C ALA A 214 6.68 -2.41 -5.72
N GLN A 215 7.52 -3.42 -5.93
CA GLN A 215 8.74 -3.61 -5.11
C GLN A 215 9.86 -2.58 -5.31
N SER A 216 9.98 -1.96 -6.46
CA SER A 216 11.11 -1.06 -6.76
C SER A 216 10.87 0.42 -6.44
N SER A 217 9.63 0.87 -6.45
CA SER A 217 9.25 2.26 -6.10
C SER A 217 8.89 2.43 -4.62
N LEU A 218 8.65 1.34 -3.91
CA LEU A 218 8.01 1.26 -2.60
C LEU A 218 8.81 1.79 -1.41
N ILE A 219 10.13 1.78 -1.44
CA ILE A 219 10.93 2.12 -0.24
C ILE A 219 10.87 3.61 0.12
N LYS A 220 10.73 4.49 -0.87
CA LYS A 220 10.63 5.95 -0.63
C LYS A 220 9.19 6.40 -0.35
N SER A 221 8.20 5.77 -0.97
CA SER A 221 6.78 6.10 -0.80
C SER A 221 6.21 5.65 0.55
N HIS A 222 6.65 4.51 1.09
CA HIS A 222 6.11 3.97 2.35
C HIS A 222 6.25 4.88 3.57
N HIS A 223 7.33 5.64 3.68
CA HIS A 223 7.50 6.55 4.83
C HIS A 223 6.51 7.72 4.77
N LYS A 224 6.21 8.18 3.56
CA LYS A 224 5.28 9.28 3.29
C LYS A 224 3.83 8.82 3.50
N ILE A 225 3.50 7.64 2.98
CA ILE A 225 2.19 7.00 3.12
C ILE A 225 1.86 6.72 4.59
N ASN A 226 2.78 6.13 5.36
CA ASN A 226 2.55 5.88 6.79
C ASN A 226 2.30 7.18 7.57
N LYS A 227 2.97 8.28 7.21
CA LYS A 227 2.74 9.58 7.81
C LYS A 227 1.33 10.09 7.51
N ILE A 228 0.86 9.95 6.27
CA ILE A 228 -0.49 10.33 5.85
C ILE A 228 -1.55 9.49 6.57
N ILE A 229 -1.34 8.17 6.66
CA ILE A 229 -2.24 7.27 7.39
C ILE A 229 -2.30 7.64 8.88
N ASP A 230 -1.17 8.00 9.49
CA ASP A 230 -1.13 8.43 10.88
C ASP A 230 -1.87 9.78 11.06
N GLU A 231 -1.75 10.71 10.12
CA GLU A 231 -2.50 11.96 10.11
C GLU A 231 -4.01 11.73 9.96
N ILE A 232 -4.43 10.84 9.04
CA ILE A 232 -5.84 10.45 8.83
C ILE A 232 -6.43 9.78 10.10
N ASN A 233 -5.66 8.91 10.74
CA ASN A 233 -6.10 8.20 11.95
C ASN A 233 -6.25 9.10 13.19
N GLN A 234 -5.78 10.35 13.16
CA GLN A 234 -5.91 11.33 14.25
C GLN A 234 -7.17 12.21 14.16
N ASP A 235 -8.16 11.85 13.36
CA ASP A 235 -9.40 12.60 13.12
C ASP A 235 -9.17 14.01 12.55
N ASN A 236 -8.16 14.14 11.71
CA ASN A 236 -7.74 15.41 11.13
C ASN A 236 -8.37 15.68 9.75
N LEU A 237 -9.13 14.72 9.19
CA LEU A 237 -9.83 14.89 7.92
C LEU A 237 -11.14 15.66 8.12
N THR A 238 -11.42 16.57 7.19
CA THR A 238 -12.69 17.30 7.11
C THR A 238 -13.01 17.67 5.67
N LEU A 239 -14.28 18.04 5.41
CA LEU A 239 -14.70 18.54 4.12
C LEU A 239 -14.88 20.06 4.19
N TYR A 240 -14.49 20.71 3.10
CA TYR A 240 -14.82 22.08 2.75
C TYR A 240 -15.58 22.06 1.44
N TYR A 241 -16.42 23.07 1.21
CA TYR A 241 -17.31 23.15 0.07
C TYR A 241 -17.01 24.38 -0.74
N GLN A 242 -16.61 24.21 -2.01
CA GLN A 242 -16.40 25.37 -2.88
C GLN A 242 -17.67 25.67 -3.67
N PRO A 243 -18.18 26.90 -3.59
CA PRO A 243 -19.38 27.29 -4.30
C PRO A 243 -19.20 27.29 -5.82
N LYS A 244 -20.22 26.80 -6.52
CA LYS A 244 -20.39 26.84 -7.97
C LYS A 244 -21.55 27.78 -8.27
N ILE A 245 -21.26 28.89 -8.91
CA ILE A 245 -22.25 29.93 -9.17
C ILE A 245 -22.88 29.79 -10.54
N ASN A 246 -24.17 29.52 -10.59
CA ASN A 246 -24.91 29.57 -11.84
C ASN A 246 -25.12 31.03 -12.24
N ILE A 247 -24.41 31.42 -13.32
CA ILE A 247 -24.40 32.83 -13.76
C ILE A 247 -25.64 33.24 -14.56
N GLN A 248 -26.39 32.26 -15.08
CA GLN A 248 -27.62 32.53 -15.83
C GLN A 248 -28.75 32.86 -14.88
N ASN A 249 -28.92 32.12 -13.79
CA ASN A 249 -29.99 32.29 -12.82
C ASN A 249 -29.56 33.11 -11.59
N LYS A 250 -28.27 33.43 -11.47
CA LYS A 250 -27.66 34.09 -10.31
C LYS A 250 -28.00 33.37 -9.01
N THR A 251 -27.77 32.06 -8.98
CA THR A 251 -28.00 31.19 -7.82
C THR A 251 -26.75 30.40 -7.45
N CYS A 252 -26.65 30.03 -6.17
CA CYS A 252 -25.58 29.17 -5.65
C CYS A 252 -26.18 27.98 -4.91
N ASN A 253 -26.53 26.93 -5.64
CA ASN A 253 -27.07 25.69 -5.08
C ASN A 253 -26.21 24.46 -5.41
N GLU A 254 -25.02 24.68 -5.94
CA GLU A 254 -24.08 23.63 -6.32
C GLU A 254 -22.75 23.91 -5.63
N PHE A 255 -22.11 22.87 -5.08
CA PHE A 255 -20.83 22.98 -4.36
C PHE A 255 -19.95 21.78 -4.66
N GLU A 256 -18.63 21.98 -4.65
CA GLU A 256 -17.67 20.89 -4.73
C GLU A 256 -17.13 20.55 -3.34
N ALA A 257 -17.24 19.28 -2.93
CA ALA A 257 -16.69 18.76 -1.70
C ALA A 257 -15.17 18.54 -1.85
N LEU A 258 -14.42 19.23 -1.05
CA LEU A 258 -12.96 19.25 -1.09
C LEU A 258 -12.38 18.78 0.24
N ILE A 259 -11.60 17.71 0.21
CA ILE A 259 -10.93 17.17 1.39
C ILE A 259 -9.90 18.18 1.91
N ARG A 260 -9.85 18.32 3.22
CA ARG A 260 -8.84 19.10 3.95
C ARG A 260 -8.26 18.25 5.08
N ILE A 261 -6.97 18.43 5.33
CA ILE A 261 -6.29 17.86 6.50
C ILE A 261 -5.87 18.98 7.43
N LYS A 262 -6.17 18.83 8.71
CA LYS A 262 -5.68 19.72 9.75
C LYS A 262 -4.29 19.24 10.18
N ASP A 263 -3.27 20.07 10.02
CA ASP A 263 -1.92 19.72 10.45
C ASP A 263 -1.76 19.83 11.98
N LYS A 264 -0.59 19.43 12.49
CA LYS A 264 -0.28 19.48 13.94
C LYS A 264 -0.34 20.88 14.55
N ASN A 265 -0.27 21.91 13.73
CA ASN A 265 -0.34 23.32 14.13
C ASN A 265 -1.77 23.88 14.02
N GLY A 266 -2.73 23.04 13.63
CA GLY A 266 -4.12 23.45 13.42
C GLY A 266 -4.40 24.13 12.09
N ILE A 267 -3.43 24.15 11.16
CA ILE A 267 -3.56 24.77 9.84
C ILE A 267 -4.20 23.77 8.89
N MET A 268 -5.26 24.20 8.19
CA MET A 268 -5.92 23.40 7.17
C MET A 268 -5.08 23.38 5.89
N ARG A 269 -4.71 22.18 5.42
CA ARG A 269 -3.99 21.97 4.18
C ARG A 269 -4.90 21.37 3.11
N GLY A 270 -4.64 21.78 1.88
CA GLY A 270 -5.28 21.21 0.68
C GLY A 270 -4.74 19.81 0.36
N PRO A 271 -5.12 19.28 -0.81
CA PRO A 271 -4.95 17.89 -1.20
C PRO A 271 -3.53 17.53 -1.68
N ASP A 272 -2.46 18.12 -1.14
CA ASP A 272 -1.07 17.80 -1.50
C ASP A 272 -0.74 16.30 -1.37
N PHE A 273 -1.52 15.60 -0.55
CA PHE A 273 -1.38 14.18 -0.25
C PHE A 273 -2.20 13.25 -1.17
N ILE A 274 -3.05 13.79 -2.06
CA ILE A 274 -3.95 12.97 -2.91
C ILE A 274 -3.18 12.04 -3.84
N ILE A 275 -2.08 12.52 -4.43
CA ILE A 275 -1.23 11.70 -5.31
C ILE A 275 -0.65 10.50 -4.53
N ASP A 276 -0.22 10.73 -3.30
CA ASP A 276 0.34 9.69 -2.44
C ASP A 276 -0.74 8.68 -2.00
N ILE A 277 -1.98 9.13 -1.80
CA ILE A 277 -3.14 8.27 -1.51
C ILE A 277 -3.48 7.37 -2.69
N GLU A 278 -3.49 7.90 -3.90
CA GLU A 278 -3.80 7.15 -5.11
C GLU A 278 -2.83 5.98 -5.31
N ASP A 279 -1.53 6.22 -5.10
CA ASP A 279 -0.48 5.20 -5.22
C ASP A 279 -0.47 4.19 -4.05
N SER A 280 -1.14 4.49 -2.95
CA SER A 280 -1.13 3.67 -1.71
C SER A 280 -2.20 2.59 -1.65
N GLY A 281 -3.20 2.64 -2.52
CA GLY A 281 -4.41 1.80 -2.41
C GLY A 281 -5.45 2.30 -1.40
N LEU A 282 -5.27 3.50 -0.81
CA LEU A 282 -6.23 4.17 0.08
C LEU A 282 -7.34 4.89 -0.68
N ALA A 283 -7.20 5.10 -1.98
CA ALA A 283 -8.09 5.91 -2.80
C ALA A 283 -9.57 5.56 -2.59
N SER A 284 -9.93 4.28 -2.75
CA SER A 284 -11.33 3.84 -2.60
C SER A 284 -11.86 3.98 -1.17
N ILE A 285 -11.01 3.85 -0.16
CA ILE A 285 -11.38 4.05 1.25
C ILE A 285 -11.72 5.53 1.49
N ILE A 286 -10.93 6.43 0.92
CA ILE A 286 -11.15 7.87 1.02
C ILE A 286 -12.43 8.27 0.28
N ASP A 287 -12.68 7.74 -0.92
CA ASP A 287 -13.91 8.02 -1.65
C ASP A 287 -15.16 7.61 -0.86
N ILE A 288 -15.16 6.42 -0.25
CA ILE A 288 -16.26 5.96 0.61
C ILE A 288 -16.39 6.85 1.85
N TRP A 289 -15.29 7.27 2.46
CA TRP A 289 -15.33 8.19 3.59
C TRP A 289 -15.94 9.54 3.19
N VAL A 290 -15.51 10.12 2.06
CA VAL A 290 -16.10 11.37 1.53
C VAL A 290 -17.60 11.22 1.30
N CYS A 291 -18.03 10.12 0.66
CA CYS A 291 -19.46 9.87 0.44
C CYS A 291 -20.27 9.80 1.73
N LYS A 292 -19.72 9.17 2.78
CA LYS A 292 -20.36 9.10 4.11
C LYS A 292 -20.43 10.47 4.78
N GLU A 293 -19.37 11.27 4.73
CA GLU A 293 -19.38 12.61 5.32
C GLU A 293 -20.31 13.56 4.56
N VAL A 294 -20.28 13.55 3.21
CA VAL A 294 -21.21 14.35 2.40
C VAL A 294 -22.65 13.97 2.72
N LYS A 295 -22.98 12.68 2.89
CA LYS A 295 -24.31 12.24 3.29
C LYS A 295 -24.75 12.85 4.62
N LYS A 296 -23.88 12.83 5.64
CA LYS A 296 -24.19 13.45 6.96
C LYS A 296 -24.46 14.93 6.82
N ASP A 297 -23.65 15.64 6.03
CA ASP A 297 -23.82 17.07 5.80
C ASP A 297 -25.13 17.37 5.06
N LEU A 298 -25.50 16.56 4.06
CA LEU A 298 -26.76 16.67 3.33
C LEU A 298 -27.97 16.42 4.25
N GLU A 299 -27.89 15.44 5.16
CA GLU A 299 -28.94 15.18 6.15
C GLU A 299 -29.15 16.37 7.09
N LEU A 300 -28.06 17.00 7.55
CA LEU A 300 -28.12 18.21 8.39
C LEU A 300 -28.65 19.45 7.64
N TRP A 301 -28.32 19.57 6.35
CA TRP A 301 -28.88 20.66 5.53
C TRP A 301 -30.36 20.44 5.19
N ALA A 302 -30.80 19.19 5.03
CA ALA A 302 -32.20 18.85 4.82
C ALA A 302 -33.09 19.28 6.00
N GLU A 303 -32.58 19.32 7.25
CA GLU A 303 -33.29 19.88 8.41
C GLU A 303 -33.60 21.39 8.26
N LYS A 304 -32.88 22.07 7.35
CA LYS A 304 -33.07 23.48 7.00
C LYS A 304 -33.80 23.69 5.67
N ASP A 305 -34.45 22.66 5.13
CA ASP A 305 -35.06 22.65 3.78
C ASP A 305 -34.10 23.09 2.68
N PHE A 306 -32.81 22.67 2.81
CA PHE A 306 -31.77 22.99 1.85
C PHE A 306 -31.22 21.70 1.23
N TYR A 307 -31.35 21.57 -0.11
CA TYR A 307 -31.01 20.37 -0.88
C TYR A 307 -30.02 20.71 -2.01
N PRO A 308 -28.79 21.09 -1.69
CA PRO A 308 -27.80 21.43 -2.70
C PRO A 308 -27.36 20.23 -3.53
N GLU A 309 -26.83 20.48 -4.73
CA GLU A 309 -26.06 19.51 -5.47
C GLU A 309 -24.61 19.52 -4.98
N ILE A 310 -24.09 18.35 -4.64
CA ILE A 310 -22.70 18.23 -4.20
C ILE A 310 -21.90 17.44 -5.25
N SER A 311 -20.82 18.06 -5.74
CA SER A 311 -19.83 17.39 -6.56
C SER A 311 -18.80 16.71 -5.68
N ILE A 312 -18.46 15.47 -6.04
CA ILE A 312 -17.49 14.61 -5.33
C ILE A 312 -16.47 14.11 -6.35
N ASN A 313 -15.19 14.38 -6.10
CA ASN A 313 -14.09 13.80 -6.86
C ASN A 313 -14.00 12.31 -6.58
N ILE A 314 -13.85 11.49 -7.62
CA ILE A 314 -13.74 10.04 -7.50
C ILE A 314 -12.47 9.53 -8.20
N PHE A 315 -11.73 8.67 -7.49
CA PHE A 315 -10.51 8.09 -8.05
C PHE A 315 -10.79 7.04 -9.12
N PRO A 316 -9.96 6.95 -10.18
CA PRO A 316 -10.12 5.95 -11.24
C PRO A 316 -10.17 4.50 -10.71
N HIS A 317 -9.36 4.17 -9.70
CA HIS A 317 -9.38 2.84 -9.08
C HIS A 317 -10.73 2.49 -8.43
N THR A 318 -11.42 3.46 -7.87
CA THR A 318 -12.77 3.26 -7.29
C THR A 318 -13.78 3.00 -8.40
N LEU A 319 -13.66 3.72 -9.52
CA LEU A 319 -14.53 3.54 -10.69
C LEU A 319 -14.35 2.16 -11.37
N GLU A 320 -13.18 1.54 -11.25
CA GLU A 320 -12.92 0.20 -11.82
C GLU A 320 -13.60 -0.93 -11.05
N ASP A 321 -13.93 -0.73 -9.77
CA ASP A 321 -14.43 -1.77 -8.89
C ASP A 321 -15.93 -1.62 -8.62
N LYS A 322 -16.70 -2.56 -9.15
CA LYS A 322 -18.14 -2.58 -9.01
C LYS A 322 -18.64 -2.64 -7.56
N ASN A 323 -17.88 -3.27 -6.66
CA ASN A 323 -18.28 -3.37 -5.26
C ASN A 323 -18.27 -1.99 -4.59
N TYR A 324 -17.18 -1.22 -4.79
CA TYR A 324 -17.14 0.16 -4.27
C TYR A 324 -18.23 1.05 -4.90
N ILE A 325 -18.53 0.88 -6.18
CA ILE A 325 -19.61 1.63 -6.82
C ILE A 325 -20.98 1.27 -6.22
N ASN A 326 -21.25 0.00 -5.93
CA ASN A 326 -22.47 -0.41 -5.25
C ASN A 326 -22.56 0.18 -3.83
N ASP A 327 -21.46 0.23 -3.09
CA ASP A 327 -21.40 0.87 -1.77
C ASP A 327 -21.71 2.36 -1.87
N ILE A 328 -21.08 3.07 -2.81
CA ILE A 328 -21.35 4.50 -3.06
C ILE A 328 -22.81 4.75 -3.39
N ILE A 329 -23.37 3.94 -4.28
CA ILE A 329 -24.80 4.02 -4.64
C ILE A 329 -25.66 3.82 -3.40
N SER A 330 -25.37 2.82 -2.58
CA SER A 330 -26.16 2.54 -1.35
C SER A 330 -26.09 3.68 -0.35
N ILE A 331 -24.96 4.39 -0.26
CA ILE A 331 -24.76 5.52 0.65
C ILE A 331 -25.51 6.76 0.15
N LEU A 332 -25.43 7.09 -1.14
CA LEU A 332 -25.82 8.39 -1.69
C LEU A 332 -27.12 8.35 -2.54
N LYS A 333 -27.76 7.20 -2.72
CA LYS A 333 -29.01 7.09 -3.49
C LYS A 333 -30.08 8.02 -2.94
N GLY A 334 -30.67 8.81 -3.83
CA GLY A 334 -31.72 9.77 -3.49
C GLY A 334 -31.24 11.18 -3.16
N TYR A 335 -29.92 11.40 -3.08
CA TYR A 335 -29.33 12.73 -2.94
C TYR A 335 -28.88 13.28 -4.30
N ASN A 336 -28.77 14.60 -4.39
CA ASN A 336 -28.37 15.30 -5.61
C ASN A 336 -26.83 15.36 -5.69
N ILE A 337 -26.23 14.39 -6.34
CA ILE A 337 -24.78 14.19 -6.41
C ILE A 337 -24.29 14.23 -7.86
N CYS A 338 -23.16 14.92 -8.06
CA CYS A 338 -22.36 14.90 -9.26
C CYS A 338 -20.98 14.28 -8.97
N PHE A 339 -20.58 13.22 -9.67
CA PHE A 339 -19.22 12.69 -9.54
C PHE A 339 -18.30 13.32 -10.58
N GLU A 340 -17.15 13.82 -10.12
CA GLU A 340 -16.13 14.43 -10.95
C GLU A 340 -15.04 13.39 -11.26
N ILE A 341 -14.80 13.15 -12.55
CA ILE A 341 -13.84 12.17 -13.04
C ILE A 341 -12.68 12.89 -13.75
N ILE A 342 -11.45 12.52 -13.40
CA ILE A 342 -10.24 13.15 -13.91
C ILE A 342 -9.84 12.53 -15.25
N GLU A 343 -9.54 13.38 -16.25
CA GLU A 343 -9.11 12.96 -17.59
C GLU A 343 -7.76 12.20 -17.59
N ARG A 344 -6.81 12.58 -16.73
CA ARG A 344 -5.38 12.25 -16.86
C ARG A 344 -5.00 10.78 -16.74
N ARG A 345 -5.82 9.92 -16.11
CA ARG A 345 -5.46 8.53 -15.80
C ARG A 345 -6.49 7.49 -16.20
N SER A 346 -7.49 7.89 -16.93
CA SER A 346 -8.49 6.95 -17.39
C SER A 346 -7.96 6.15 -18.58
N SER A 347 -7.24 5.08 -18.31
CA SER A 347 -7.38 3.91 -19.15
C SER A 347 -8.86 3.47 -18.97
N LEU A 348 -9.75 4.09 -19.75
CA LEU A 348 -11.17 3.80 -19.75
C LEU A 348 -11.34 2.34 -20.19
N ASN A 349 -11.24 1.45 -19.24
CA ASN A 349 -11.54 0.06 -19.48
C ASN A 349 -13.07 -0.16 -19.45
N LYS A 350 -13.50 -1.29 -19.97
CA LYS A 350 -14.92 -1.64 -20.06
C LYS A 350 -15.65 -1.54 -18.71
N ASN A 351 -15.00 -1.88 -17.61
CA ASN A 351 -15.59 -1.86 -16.28
C ASN A 351 -15.91 -0.42 -15.83
N VAL A 352 -15.03 0.54 -16.09
CA VAL A 352 -15.26 1.96 -15.78
C VAL A 352 -16.51 2.47 -16.52
N PHE A 353 -16.65 2.16 -17.82
CA PHE A 353 -17.83 2.56 -18.58
C PHE A 353 -19.12 1.94 -18.04
N GLU A 354 -19.11 0.65 -17.71
CA GLU A 354 -20.27 -0.04 -17.16
C GLU A 354 -20.66 0.55 -15.79
N ASN A 355 -19.68 0.86 -14.94
CA ASN A 355 -19.91 1.45 -13.63
C ASN A 355 -20.43 2.89 -13.73
N ILE A 356 -19.89 3.72 -14.62
CA ILE A 356 -20.42 5.07 -14.86
C ILE A 356 -21.86 5.02 -15.37
N LYS A 357 -22.20 4.09 -16.29
CA LYS A 357 -23.58 3.89 -16.72
C LYS A 357 -24.51 3.50 -15.59
N LEU A 358 -24.06 2.60 -14.70
CA LEU A 358 -24.80 2.21 -13.53
C LEU A 358 -25.07 3.41 -12.60
N MET A 359 -24.06 4.21 -12.29
CA MET A 359 -24.21 5.44 -11.48
C MET A 359 -25.21 6.40 -12.12
N LYS A 360 -25.16 6.58 -13.44
CA LYS A 360 -26.09 7.43 -14.18
C LYS A 360 -27.54 6.92 -14.10
N GLN A 361 -27.74 5.58 -14.21
CA GLN A 361 -29.06 4.93 -14.07
C GLN A 361 -29.67 5.12 -12.69
N GLU A 362 -28.83 5.20 -11.65
CA GLU A 362 -29.24 5.48 -10.27
C GLU A 362 -29.48 6.98 -9.99
N GLY A 363 -29.35 7.84 -11.01
CA GLY A 363 -29.68 9.27 -10.94
C GLY A 363 -28.52 10.21 -10.67
N PHE A 364 -27.29 9.71 -10.54
CA PHE A 364 -26.12 10.57 -10.34
C PHE A 364 -25.71 11.29 -11.61
N LYS A 365 -25.21 12.52 -11.46
CA LYS A 365 -24.58 13.27 -12.53
C LYS A 365 -23.09 12.91 -12.62
N ILE A 366 -22.52 13.04 -13.81
CA ILE A 366 -21.10 12.81 -14.05
C ILE A 366 -20.52 14.05 -14.72
N SER A 367 -19.46 14.59 -14.18
CA SER A 367 -18.71 15.73 -14.71
C SER A 367 -17.31 15.29 -15.12
N LEU A 368 -16.83 15.75 -16.26
CA LEU A 368 -15.43 15.60 -16.63
C LEU A 368 -14.64 16.76 -16.05
N ASP A 369 -13.63 16.45 -15.24
CA ASP A 369 -12.73 17.44 -14.64
C ASP A 369 -11.45 17.63 -15.45
N ASP A 370 -10.78 18.78 -15.28
CA ASP A 370 -9.48 19.13 -15.88
C ASP A 370 -9.45 19.11 -17.42
N LEU A 371 -10.56 19.41 -18.13
CA LEU A 371 -10.55 19.38 -19.60
C LEU A 371 -9.51 20.35 -20.18
N GLY A 372 -8.62 19.81 -21.01
CA GLY A 372 -7.60 20.55 -21.72
C GLY A 372 -6.24 20.59 -21.04
N VAL A 373 -6.06 19.86 -19.95
CA VAL A 373 -4.78 19.74 -19.22
C VAL A 373 -4.14 18.38 -19.51
N GLY A 374 -3.19 18.34 -20.45
CA GLY A 374 -2.46 17.12 -20.80
C GLY A 374 -2.77 16.55 -22.17
N PHE A 375 -2.77 15.25 -22.33
CA PHE A 375 -3.15 14.58 -23.57
C PHE A 375 -4.67 14.34 -23.57
N THR A 376 -5.43 15.35 -23.97
CA THR A 376 -6.89 15.26 -24.03
C THR A 376 -7.33 14.21 -25.05
N ASN A 377 -7.94 13.14 -24.55
CA ASN A 377 -8.62 12.17 -25.42
C ASN A 377 -10.08 12.60 -25.61
N PHE A 378 -10.37 13.33 -26.68
CA PHE A 378 -11.71 13.79 -27.01
C PHE A 378 -12.75 12.65 -27.19
N SER A 379 -12.32 11.37 -27.30
CA SER A 379 -13.27 10.25 -27.33
C SER A 379 -14.08 10.12 -26.03
N ILE A 380 -13.53 10.59 -24.90
CA ILE A 380 -14.24 10.64 -23.61
C ILE A 380 -15.54 11.43 -23.71
N LEU A 381 -15.52 12.58 -24.39
CA LEU A 381 -16.70 13.41 -24.57
C LEU A 381 -17.81 12.68 -25.36
N TYR A 382 -17.46 11.71 -26.20
CA TYR A 382 -18.44 10.93 -26.95
C TYR A 382 -18.87 9.65 -26.22
N GLU A 383 -17.95 9.00 -25.53
CA GLU A 383 -18.16 7.65 -24.98
C GLU A 383 -18.83 7.68 -23.59
N ILE A 384 -18.56 8.72 -22.79
CA ILE A 384 -19.11 8.84 -21.43
C ILE A 384 -20.39 9.70 -21.46
N PRO A 385 -21.46 9.28 -20.78
CA PRO A 385 -22.70 10.06 -20.66
C PRO A 385 -22.53 11.21 -19.65
N LEU A 386 -21.72 12.20 -19.97
CA LEU A 386 -21.44 13.35 -19.14
C LEU A 386 -22.68 14.25 -18.95
N SER A 387 -22.74 14.94 -17.81
CA SER A 387 -23.71 15.99 -17.54
C SER A 387 -23.08 17.37 -17.70
N SER A 388 -21.81 17.48 -17.30
CA SER A 388 -21.05 18.73 -17.34
C SER A 388 -19.58 18.48 -17.65
N VAL A 389 -18.89 19.54 -18.02
CA VAL A 389 -17.46 19.58 -18.29
C VAL A 389 -16.85 20.79 -17.59
N LYS A 390 -15.76 20.59 -16.87
CA LYS A 390 -15.02 21.64 -16.18
C LYS A 390 -13.82 22.04 -17.03
N ILE A 391 -13.72 23.31 -17.37
CA ILE A 391 -12.58 23.89 -18.08
C ILE A 391 -11.58 24.38 -17.06
N ASP A 392 -10.41 23.75 -17.02
CA ASP A 392 -9.35 24.00 -16.04
C ASP A 392 -8.72 25.40 -16.18
N ARG A 393 -8.23 25.93 -15.06
CA ARG A 393 -7.52 27.21 -14.99
C ARG A 393 -6.39 27.37 -16.00
N LYS A 394 -5.67 26.31 -16.36
CA LYS A 394 -4.59 26.38 -17.37
C LYS A 394 -5.08 26.83 -18.73
N ILE A 395 -6.28 26.43 -19.12
CA ILE A 395 -6.88 26.93 -20.36
C ILE A 395 -7.15 28.43 -20.25
N ILE A 396 -7.58 28.90 -19.08
CA ILE A 396 -7.74 30.33 -18.81
C ILE A 396 -6.39 31.07 -18.92
N GLU A 397 -5.33 30.52 -18.38
CA GLU A 397 -3.98 31.11 -18.47
C GLU A 397 -3.49 31.21 -19.92
N TYR A 398 -3.82 30.24 -20.77
CA TYR A 398 -3.48 30.31 -22.21
C TYR A 398 -4.21 31.44 -22.94
N THR A 399 -5.35 31.91 -22.44
CA THR A 399 -6.11 33.01 -23.11
C THR A 399 -5.39 34.37 -23.06
N LYS A 400 -4.22 34.45 -22.41
CA LYS A 400 -3.35 35.63 -22.47
C LYS A 400 -2.83 35.91 -23.88
N ASP A 401 -2.73 34.89 -24.72
CA ASP A 401 -2.41 35.07 -26.12
C ASP A 401 -3.57 34.71 -27.08
N LYS A 402 -3.45 35.13 -28.34
CA LYS A 402 -4.51 34.95 -29.35
C LYS A 402 -4.78 33.47 -29.65
N LYS A 403 -3.76 32.62 -29.67
CA LYS A 403 -3.90 31.18 -29.96
C LYS A 403 -4.64 30.46 -28.83
N GLY A 404 -4.28 30.73 -27.59
CA GLY A 404 -4.96 30.18 -26.45
C GLY A 404 -6.40 30.65 -26.29
N PHE A 405 -6.70 31.93 -26.64
CA PHE A 405 -8.08 32.41 -26.65
C PHE A 405 -8.93 31.71 -27.72
N ILE A 406 -8.36 31.42 -28.93
CA ILE A 406 -9.06 30.65 -29.97
C ILE A 406 -9.30 29.21 -29.47
N LEU A 407 -8.32 28.60 -28.80
CA LEU A 407 -8.47 27.26 -28.22
C LEU A 407 -9.63 27.24 -27.22
N TYR A 408 -9.63 28.14 -26.22
CA TYR A 408 -10.69 28.28 -25.23
C TYR A 408 -12.08 28.41 -25.90
N LYS A 409 -12.20 29.32 -26.89
CA LYS A 409 -13.46 29.54 -27.57
C LYS A 409 -13.97 28.27 -28.26
N ASN A 410 -13.09 27.54 -28.98
CA ASN A 410 -13.46 26.31 -29.67
C ASN A 410 -13.83 25.17 -28.72
N ILE A 411 -13.18 25.09 -27.53
CA ILE A 411 -13.57 24.13 -26.49
C ILE A 411 -14.98 24.46 -25.99
N CYS A 412 -15.27 25.71 -25.69
CA CYS A 412 -16.60 26.11 -25.27
C CYS A 412 -17.67 25.83 -26.34
N GLU A 413 -17.35 26.06 -27.63
CA GLU A 413 -18.25 25.73 -28.72
C GLU A 413 -18.51 24.23 -28.81
N LEU A 414 -17.46 23.41 -28.79
CA LEU A 414 -17.57 21.95 -28.83
C LEU A 414 -18.43 21.41 -27.66
N CYS A 415 -18.17 21.84 -26.44
CA CYS A 415 -18.92 21.37 -25.26
C CYS A 415 -20.39 21.81 -25.31
N SER A 416 -20.65 23.03 -25.79
CA SER A 416 -22.02 23.56 -25.97
C SER A 416 -22.78 22.79 -27.04
N ASP A 417 -22.14 22.47 -28.18
CA ASP A 417 -22.75 21.73 -29.29
C ASP A 417 -23.07 20.28 -28.93
N LEU A 418 -22.29 19.72 -27.99
CA LEU A 418 -22.55 18.41 -27.37
C LEU A 418 -23.58 18.47 -26.25
N ASN A 419 -24.18 19.64 -25.96
CA ASN A 419 -25.16 19.87 -24.92
C ASN A 419 -24.64 19.59 -23.48
N TYR A 420 -23.35 19.79 -23.23
CA TYR A 420 -22.80 19.72 -21.89
C TYR A 420 -22.93 21.07 -21.17
N GLN A 421 -23.23 21.00 -19.86
CA GLN A 421 -23.11 22.16 -19.00
C GLN A 421 -21.62 22.51 -18.82
N ILE A 422 -21.25 23.75 -19.06
CA ILE A 422 -19.87 24.21 -19.00
C ILE A 422 -19.62 24.90 -17.67
N ILE A 423 -18.66 24.38 -16.92
CA ILE A 423 -18.15 24.93 -15.66
C ILE A 423 -16.79 25.55 -15.95
N LEU A 424 -16.63 26.84 -15.69
CA LEU A 424 -15.36 27.54 -15.85
C LEU A 424 -14.67 27.65 -14.50
N GLU A 425 -13.51 27.00 -14.35
CA GLU A 425 -12.79 26.93 -13.08
C GLU A 425 -11.68 27.97 -12.95
N GLY A 426 -11.41 28.36 -11.71
CA GLY A 426 -10.27 29.17 -11.35
C GLY A 426 -10.35 30.63 -11.81
N ILE A 427 -11.54 31.19 -12.03
CA ILE A 427 -11.71 32.62 -12.21
C ILE A 427 -11.39 33.33 -10.88
N GLU A 428 -10.42 34.25 -10.89
CA GLU A 428 -9.93 34.93 -9.70
C GLU A 428 -10.16 36.45 -9.75
N THR A 429 -10.26 37.03 -10.95
CA THR A 429 -10.34 38.48 -11.14
C THR A 429 -11.53 38.90 -11.97
N GLN A 430 -11.94 40.17 -11.81
CA GLN A 430 -13.00 40.78 -12.63
C GLN A 430 -12.61 40.81 -14.12
N ASP A 431 -11.33 41.07 -14.43
CA ASP A 431 -10.84 41.11 -15.82
C ASP A 431 -10.95 39.73 -16.51
N GLU A 432 -10.67 38.65 -15.78
CA GLU A 432 -10.87 37.27 -16.28
C GLU A 432 -12.36 37.01 -16.50
N TYR A 433 -13.21 37.41 -15.57
CA TYR A 433 -14.66 37.29 -15.67
C TYR A 433 -15.19 38.00 -16.92
N ASP A 434 -14.89 39.29 -17.10
CA ASP A 434 -15.38 40.11 -18.19
C ASP A 434 -14.89 39.62 -19.58
N LYS A 435 -13.69 39.05 -19.62
CA LYS A 435 -13.07 38.54 -20.85
C LYS A 435 -13.59 37.18 -21.27
N LEU A 436 -13.85 36.27 -20.32
CA LEU A 436 -14.05 34.85 -20.61
C LEU A 436 -15.50 34.39 -20.47
N VAL A 437 -16.27 35.07 -19.63
CA VAL A 437 -17.69 34.72 -19.46
C VAL A 437 -18.46 35.07 -20.73
N ASN A 438 -19.16 34.12 -21.27
CA ASN A 438 -20.00 34.26 -22.46
C ASN A 438 -21.28 33.41 -22.25
N PRO A 439 -22.30 33.56 -23.13
CA PRO A 439 -23.60 32.90 -22.96
C PRO A 439 -23.55 31.37 -22.94
N LYS A 440 -22.44 30.74 -23.35
CA LYS A 440 -22.26 29.29 -23.34
C LYS A 440 -21.80 28.77 -21.97
N ILE A 441 -21.24 29.65 -21.13
CA ILE A 441 -20.84 29.29 -19.77
C ILE A 441 -22.08 29.25 -18.89
N ASN A 442 -22.22 28.17 -18.14
CA ASN A 442 -23.34 27.97 -17.24
C ASN A 442 -22.97 28.30 -15.79
N ILE A 443 -21.79 27.84 -15.38
CA ILE A 443 -21.34 27.88 -14.00
C ILE A 443 -19.92 28.43 -13.92
N ILE A 444 -19.65 29.19 -12.88
CA ILE A 444 -18.29 29.64 -12.51
C ILE A 444 -17.94 29.12 -11.14
N GLN A 445 -16.74 28.60 -11.02
CA GLN A 445 -16.10 28.22 -9.78
C GLN A 445 -14.73 28.88 -9.70
N GLY A 446 -14.47 29.65 -8.65
CA GLY A 446 -13.20 30.37 -8.49
C GLY A 446 -13.18 31.34 -7.35
N TRP A 447 -11.99 31.82 -7.02
CA TRP A 447 -11.78 32.77 -5.91
C TRP A 447 -12.38 34.15 -6.17
N TYR A 448 -12.76 34.41 -7.39
CA TYR A 448 -13.55 35.63 -7.72
C TYR A 448 -14.84 35.68 -6.89
N TYR A 449 -15.50 34.54 -6.68
CA TYR A 449 -16.68 34.44 -5.86
C TYR A 449 -16.35 33.99 -4.43
N SER A 450 -15.71 32.84 -4.26
CA SER A 450 -15.34 32.30 -2.95
C SER A 450 -14.25 31.25 -3.03
N LYS A 451 -13.46 31.17 -1.97
CA LYS A 451 -12.68 29.97 -1.66
C LYS A 451 -13.62 28.88 -1.12
N ALA A 452 -13.11 27.66 -0.96
CA ALA A 452 -13.85 26.63 -0.26
C ALA A 452 -14.16 27.07 1.19
N ILE A 453 -15.42 26.95 1.59
CA ILE A 453 -15.97 27.35 2.88
C ILE A 453 -16.31 26.13 3.73
N TYR A 454 -16.40 26.30 5.04
CA TYR A 454 -16.73 25.22 5.93
C TYR A 454 -18.23 24.89 5.91
N PHE A 455 -18.62 23.68 6.30
CA PHE A 455 -19.99 23.17 6.32
C PHE A 455 -21.02 24.15 6.86
N ASP A 456 -20.73 24.82 7.99
CA ASP A 456 -21.67 25.74 8.66
C ASP A 456 -22.00 27.00 7.84
N GLU A 457 -21.12 27.39 6.93
CA GLU A 457 -21.26 28.61 6.12
C GLU A 457 -22.03 28.36 4.81
N VAL A 458 -22.12 27.12 4.35
CA VAL A 458 -22.67 26.74 3.03
C VAL A 458 -24.12 27.22 2.85
N TYR A 459 -24.98 26.95 3.81
CA TYR A 459 -26.39 27.35 3.76
C TYR A 459 -26.56 28.87 3.69
N GLN A 460 -25.83 29.63 4.51
CA GLN A 460 -25.91 31.08 4.51
C GLN A 460 -25.36 31.69 3.23
N TYR A 461 -24.25 31.13 2.74
CA TYR A 461 -23.65 31.54 1.47
C TYR A 461 -24.62 31.34 0.30
N SER A 462 -25.28 30.19 0.21
CA SER A 462 -26.31 29.93 -0.81
C SER A 462 -27.45 30.95 -0.76
N LYS A 463 -27.88 31.40 0.43
CA LYS A 463 -28.96 32.38 0.61
C LYS A 463 -28.55 33.82 0.26
N SER A 464 -27.24 34.09 0.08
CA SER A 464 -26.77 35.43 -0.31
C SER A 464 -26.86 35.67 -1.82
N PHE A 465 -27.19 34.65 -2.60
CA PHE A 465 -27.47 34.67 -4.05
C PHE A 465 -28.97 34.53 -4.31
#